data_d4cdbdc43903c079cb250b5760d779c6
#
_entry.id   d4cdbdc43903c079cb250b5760d779c6
#
_cell.length_a   1.000
_cell.length_b   1.000
_cell.length_c   1.000
_cell.angle_alpha   90.00
_cell.angle_beta   90.00
_cell.angle_gamma   90.00
#
_symmetry.space_group_name_H-M   'P 1'
#
loop_
_entity.id
_entity.type
_entity.pdbx_description
1 polymer ?
#
loop_
_entity_poly.entity_id
_entity_poly.type
_entity_poly.pdbx_seq_one_letter_code
_entity_poly.pdbx_strand_id
1 'polypeptide(L)'
;MYIFPLQMGKSLQKEIIRKLFHLMEIPLLLAYSIIRYVWSEQIAIFVLTAILLVLLEIEYVRLEVRPKIPQIVNVFRPRERNNVTGTVFFIMATIICFAVFDYSIAVMALIMTVFGDLSSALVGIKWGKHKLFRQKTTEGFLAGLVVNILVGALFLHQHLLVFLPMALVASVVELTTNKLDDNLTVPLFAGFTGQMIVYAAGVELVAFPRLFDWLFTIL
;
A
#
# COMPACT_ATOMS: atom_id res chain seq x y z
N MET A 1 34.86 -1.81 20.74
CA MET A 1 35.31 -2.15 19.39
C MET A 1 34.03 -2.19 18.52
N TYR A 2 33.87 -1.16 17.68
CA TYR A 2 32.62 -0.87 16.97
C TYR A 2 32.48 -1.75 15.72
N ILE A 3 31.57 -2.74 15.73
CA ILE A 3 31.20 -3.57 14.56
C ILE A 3 29.80 -3.18 14.02
N PHE A 4 29.38 -1.90 14.13
CA PHE A 4 28.03 -1.49 13.84
C PHE A 4 27.73 -0.90 12.43
N PRO A 5 28.67 -0.41 11.61
CA PRO A 5 28.30 0.26 10.35
C PRO A 5 28.02 -0.66 9.16
N LEU A 6 28.66 -1.84 9.09
CA LEU A 6 28.55 -2.72 7.92
C LEU A 6 27.24 -3.54 7.88
N GLN A 7 26.67 -3.87 9.03
CA GLN A 7 25.39 -4.59 9.10
C GLN A 7 24.20 -3.65 8.86
N MET A 8 24.28 -2.39 9.27
CA MET A 8 23.25 -1.38 9.01
C MET A 8 23.10 -1.09 7.51
N GLY A 9 24.21 -1.00 6.76
CA GLY A 9 24.17 -0.77 5.31
C GLY A 9 23.48 -1.91 4.54
N LYS A 10 23.77 -3.17 4.89
CA LYS A 10 23.13 -4.35 4.27
C LYS A 10 21.65 -4.47 4.63
N SER A 11 21.24 -4.09 5.84
CA SER A 11 19.85 -4.06 6.27
C SER A 11 19.06 -2.99 5.51
N LEU A 12 19.62 -1.78 5.40
CA LEU A 12 19.02 -0.68 4.65
C LEU A 12 18.87 -1.00 3.16
N GLN A 13 19.90 -1.58 2.53
CA GLN A 13 19.83 -1.96 1.11
C GLN A 13 18.74 -3.01 0.86
N LYS A 14 18.63 -4.05 1.69
CA LYS A 14 17.57 -5.05 1.57
C LYS A 14 16.18 -4.42 1.72
N GLU A 15 16.03 -3.49 2.65
CA GLU A 15 14.78 -2.79 2.87
C GLU A 15 14.42 -1.90 1.69
N ILE A 16 15.38 -1.14 1.14
CA ILE A 16 15.17 -0.31 -0.06
C ILE A 16 14.74 -1.17 -1.24
N ILE A 17 15.44 -2.27 -1.52
CA ILE A 17 15.08 -3.17 -2.62
C ILE A 17 13.65 -3.69 -2.43
N ARG A 18 13.29 -4.13 -1.23
CA ARG A 18 11.95 -4.59 -0.91
C ARG A 18 10.90 -3.51 -1.16
N LYS A 19 11.18 -2.27 -0.73
CA LYS A 19 10.27 -1.13 -0.93
C LYS A 19 10.16 -0.69 -2.39
N LEU A 20 11.22 -0.88 -3.18
CA LEU A 20 11.14 -0.69 -4.63
C LEU A 20 10.20 -1.70 -5.29
N PHE A 21 10.15 -2.95 -4.80
CA PHE A 21 9.15 -3.91 -5.26
C PHE A 21 7.71 -3.48 -4.91
N HIS A 22 7.49 -2.86 -3.74
CA HIS A 22 6.18 -2.28 -3.41
C HIS A 22 5.78 -1.14 -4.35
N LEU A 23 6.73 -0.38 -4.92
CA LEU A 23 6.41 0.63 -5.93
C LEU A 23 5.83 0.04 -7.22
N MET A 24 6.05 -1.26 -7.50
CA MET A 24 5.39 -1.96 -8.62
C MET A 24 3.87 -2.09 -8.44
N GLU A 25 3.35 -1.81 -7.26
CA GLU A 25 1.91 -1.74 -6.98
C GLU A 25 1.27 -0.52 -7.68
N ILE A 26 2.03 0.57 -7.89
CA ILE A 26 1.54 1.76 -8.60
C ILE A 26 1.21 1.47 -10.07
N PRO A 27 2.09 0.85 -10.88
CA PRO A 27 1.74 0.38 -12.21
C PRO A 27 0.49 -0.51 -12.24
N LEU A 28 0.26 -1.34 -11.22
CA LEU A 28 -0.94 -2.17 -11.12
C LEU A 28 -2.21 -1.30 -10.97
N LEU A 29 -2.16 -0.27 -10.10
CA LEU A 29 -3.27 0.67 -9.93
C LEU A 29 -3.54 1.48 -11.22
N LEU A 30 -2.48 1.87 -11.93
CA LEU A 30 -2.58 2.55 -13.21
C LEU A 30 -3.23 1.63 -14.27
N ALA A 31 -2.77 0.38 -14.37
CA ALA A 31 -3.33 -0.60 -15.29
C ALA A 31 -4.82 -0.84 -15.01
N TYR A 32 -5.21 -1.00 -13.73
CA TYR A 32 -6.61 -1.09 -13.34
C TYR A 32 -7.42 0.12 -13.81
N SER A 33 -6.90 1.33 -13.56
CA SER A 33 -7.59 2.58 -13.92
C SER A 33 -7.78 2.72 -15.44
N ILE A 34 -6.76 2.33 -16.21
CA ILE A 34 -6.83 2.30 -17.68
C ILE A 34 -7.89 1.28 -18.17
N ILE A 35 -7.85 0.06 -17.62
CA ILE A 35 -8.81 -0.99 -18.01
C ILE A 35 -10.24 -0.57 -17.66
N ARG A 36 -10.43 0.00 -16.46
CA ARG A 36 -11.72 0.53 -16.02
C ARG A 36 -12.25 1.63 -16.97
N TYR A 37 -11.37 2.52 -17.40
CA TYR A 37 -11.74 3.61 -18.31
C TYR A 37 -12.05 3.12 -19.72
N VAL A 38 -11.21 2.24 -20.29
CA VAL A 38 -11.34 1.78 -21.68
C VAL A 38 -12.47 0.78 -21.87
N TRP A 39 -12.68 -0.10 -20.90
CA TRP A 39 -13.70 -1.16 -20.99
C TRP A 39 -14.79 -1.00 -19.95
N SER A 40 -14.55 -1.47 -18.73
CA SER A 40 -15.48 -1.31 -17.61
C SER A 40 -14.82 -1.67 -16.29
N GLU A 41 -15.49 -1.27 -15.19
CA GLU A 41 -15.08 -1.64 -13.83
C GLU A 41 -15.11 -3.15 -13.60
N GLN A 42 -16.13 -3.83 -14.14
CA GLN A 42 -16.27 -5.28 -14.02
C GLN A 42 -15.10 -6.03 -14.69
N ILE A 43 -14.70 -5.59 -15.88
CA ILE A 43 -13.54 -6.17 -16.59
C ILE A 43 -12.27 -5.91 -15.82
N ALA A 44 -12.07 -4.70 -15.26
CA ALA A 44 -10.88 -4.37 -14.46
C ALA A 44 -10.78 -5.23 -13.19
N ILE A 45 -11.88 -5.42 -12.47
CA ILE A 45 -11.94 -6.32 -11.30
C ILE A 45 -11.69 -7.77 -11.70
N PHE A 46 -12.26 -8.22 -12.83
CA PHE A 46 -12.03 -9.56 -13.34
C PHE A 46 -10.55 -9.82 -13.66
N VAL A 47 -9.88 -8.86 -14.31
CA VAL A 47 -8.44 -8.95 -14.60
C VAL A 47 -7.62 -9.01 -13.32
N LEU A 48 -7.90 -8.16 -12.32
CA LEU A 48 -7.22 -8.23 -11.02
C LEU A 48 -7.45 -9.58 -10.33
N THR A 49 -8.67 -10.12 -10.40
CA THR A 49 -9.00 -11.43 -9.83
C THR A 49 -8.24 -12.55 -10.54
N ALA A 50 -8.11 -12.49 -11.87
CA ALA A 50 -7.32 -13.44 -12.63
C ALA A 50 -5.82 -13.37 -12.23
N ILE A 51 -5.27 -12.17 -12.07
CA ILE A 51 -3.89 -11.98 -11.58
C ILE A 51 -3.74 -12.56 -10.17
N LEU A 52 -4.71 -12.32 -9.27
CA LEU A 52 -4.71 -12.87 -7.93
C LEU A 52 -4.67 -14.40 -7.93
N LEU A 53 -5.50 -15.04 -8.76
CA LEU A 53 -5.52 -16.50 -8.88
C LEU A 53 -4.18 -17.06 -9.35
N VAL A 54 -3.57 -16.44 -10.36
CA VAL A 54 -2.23 -16.85 -10.84
C VAL A 54 -1.18 -16.70 -9.74
N LEU A 55 -1.22 -15.62 -8.97
CA LEU A 55 -0.30 -15.42 -7.85
C LEU A 55 -0.54 -16.42 -6.73
N LEU A 56 -1.78 -16.76 -6.43
CA LEU A 56 -2.11 -17.79 -5.44
C LEU A 56 -1.61 -19.18 -5.87
N GLU A 57 -1.68 -19.52 -7.17
CA GLU A 57 -1.09 -20.75 -7.70
C GLU A 57 0.45 -20.76 -7.54
N ILE A 58 1.10 -19.64 -7.84
CA ILE A 58 2.55 -19.50 -7.64
C ILE A 58 2.91 -19.66 -6.15
N GLU A 59 2.14 -19.01 -5.25
CA GLU A 59 2.33 -19.14 -3.81
C GLU A 59 2.09 -20.57 -3.31
N TYR A 60 1.07 -21.26 -3.83
CA TYR A 60 0.78 -22.64 -3.52
C TYR A 60 1.99 -23.53 -3.90
N VAL A 61 2.49 -23.41 -5.12
CA VAL A 61 3.68 -24.17 -5.56
C VAL A 61 4.89 -23.85 -4.70
N ARG A 62 5.08 -22.58 -4.33
CA ARG A 62 6.20 -22.14 -3.49
C ARG A 62 6.13 -22.70 -2.07
N LEU A 63 4.96 -22.70 -1.47
CA LEU A 63 4.77 -23.08 -0.06
C LEU A 63 4.63 -24.60 0.12
N GLU A 64 3.86 -25.26 -0.75
CA GLU A 64 3.50 -26.68 -0.59
C GLU A 64 4.39 -27.62 -1.40
N VAL A 65 4.73 -27.25 -2.65
CA VAL A 65 5.40 -28.18 -3.57
C VAL A 65 6.92 -28.03 -3.53
N ARG A 66 7.44 -26.80 -3.48
CA ARG A 66 8.89 -26.52 -3.51
C ARG A 66 9.31 -25.56 -2.40
N PRO A 67 9.34 -26.00 -1.14
CA PRO A 67 9.62 -25.09 -0.01
C PRO A 67 11.05 -24.53 0.02
N LYS A 68 11.94 -24.86 -0.95
CA LYS A 68 13.34 -24.43 -0.94
C LYS A 68 13.86 -24.13 -2.35
N ILE A 69 13.51 -22.95 -2.87
CA ILE A 69 14.27 -22.38 -3.98
C ILE A 69 15.26 -21.36 -3.36
N PRO A 70 16.56 -21.70 -3.20
CA PRO A 70 17.49 -20.91 -2.36
C PRO A 70 17.74 -19.49 -2.85
N GLN A 71 17.61 -19.21 -4.15
CA GLN A 71 17.99 -17.95 -4.75
C GLN A 71 16.94 -16.84 -4.56
N ILE A 72 15.67 -17.17 -4.44
CA ILE A 72 14.57 -16.21 -4.29
C ILE A 72 14.30 -15.90 -2.81
N VAL A 73 14.68 -16.80 -1.91
CA VAL A 73 14.44 -16.69 -0.45
C VAL A 73 15.05 -15.42 0.19
N ASN A 74 16.09 -14.85 -0.40
CA ASN A 74 16.78 -13.68 0.16
C ASN A 74 16.03 -12.36 -0.03
N VAL A 75 15.03 -12.31 -0.91
CA VAL A 75 14.22 -11.11 -1.19
C VAL A 75 12.99 -11.04 -0.26
N PHE A 76 12.52 -12.21 0.22
CA PHE A 76 11.35 -12.27 1.09
C PHE A 76 11.65 -11.84 2.53
N ARG A 77 10.65 -11.26 3.20
CA ARG A 77 10.69 -11.08 4.66
C ARG A 77 10.88 -12.44 5.34
N PRO A 78 11.57 -12.51 6.49
CA PRO A 78 11.64 -13.77 7.25
C PRO A 78 10.27 -14.40 7.52
N ARG A 79 9.23 -13.55 7.67
CA ARG A 79 7.84 -13.93 7.85
C ARG A 79 7.21 -14.52 6.57
N GLU A 80 7.56 -14.01 5.40
CA GLU A 80 7.02 -14.43 4.10
C GLU A 80 7.61 -15.75 3.62
N ARG A 81 8.69 -16.22 4.24
CA ARG A 81 9.31 -17.53 3.87
C ARG A 81 8.35 -18.70 4.02
N ASN A 82 7.47 -18.65 5.01
CA ASN A 82 6.49 -19.70 5.33
C ASN A 82 5.05 -19.18 5.29
N ASN A 83 4.81 -17.99 4.76
CA ASN A 83 3.50 -17.38 4.64
C ASN A 83 3.36 -16.73 3.26
N VAL A 84 2.13 -16.43 2.89
CA VAL A 84 1.76 -15.69 1.68
C VAL A 84 2.46 -14.33 1.66
N THR A 85 2.88 -13.87 0.48
CA THR A 85 3.59 -12.60 0.30
C THR A 85 2.68 -11.39 0.44
N GLY A 86 3.27 -10.24 0.81
CA GLY A 86 2.56 -8.97 0.92
C GLY A 86 1.87 -8.54 -0.37
N THR A 87 2.43 -8.88 -1.54
CA THR A 87 1.83 -8.58 -2.86
C THR A 87 0.45 -9.22 -3.04
N VAL A 88 0.27 -10.47 -2.60
CA VAL A 88 -1.05 -11.12 -2.66
C VAL A 88 -2.05 -10.37 -1.79
N PHE A 89 -1.66 -9.99 -0.58
CA PHE A 89 -2.50 -9.20 0.32
C PHE A 89 -2.85 -7.83 -0.26
N PHE A 90 -1.90 -7.17 -0.95
CA PHE A 90 -2.17 -5.90 -1.61
C PHE A 90 -3.19 -6.03 -2.75
N ILE A 91 -3.07 -7.06 -3.60
CA ILE A 91 -4.05 -7.29 -4.68
C ILE A 91 -5.42 -7.63 -4.11
N MET A 92 -5.49 -8.43 -3.05
CA MET A 92 -6.76 -8.69 -2.35
C MET A 92 -7.39 -7.40 -1.84
N ALA A 93 -6.60 -6.55 -1.17
CA ALA A 93 -7.06 -5.25 -0.70
C ALA A 93 -7.51 -4.34 -1.86
N THR A 94 -6.76 -4.35 -2.96
CA THR A 94 -7.09 -3.56 -4.17
C THR A 94 -8.46 -3.96 -4.73
N ILE A 95 -8.71 -5.27 -4.86
CA ILE A 95 -10.02 -5.78 -5.33
C ILE A 95 -11.14 -5.35 -4.38
N ILE A 96 -10.94 -5.52 -3.07
CA ILE A 96 -11.95 -5.15 -2.07
C ILE A 96 -12.19 -3.64 -2.08
N CYS A 97 -11.13 -2.82 -2.11
CA CYS A 97 -11.27 -1.37 -2.12
C CYS A 97 -12.06 -0.88 -3.32
N PHE A 98 -11.75 -1.37 -4.53
CA PHE A 98 -12.48 -0.95 -5.74
C PHE A 98 -13.89 -1.53 -5.82
N ALA A 99 -14.17 -2.66 -5.19
CA ALA A 99 -15.50 -3.24 -5.15
C ALA A 99 -16.44 -2.57 -4.12
N VAL A 100 -15.89 -1.95 -3.07
CA VAL A 100 -16.67 -1.50 -1.90
C VAL A 100 -16.67 0.02 -1.74
N PHE A 101 -15.57 0.70 -2.09
CA PHE A 101 -15.41 2.14 -1.89
C PHE A 101 -15.52 2.92 -3.19
N ASP A 102 -15.89 4.18 -3.08
CA ASP A 102 -15.80 5.11 -4.20
C ASP A 102 -14.38 5.12 -4.78
N TYR A 103 -14.26 5.19 -6.11
CA TYR A 103 -12.99 5.11 -6.81
C TYR A 103 -11.91 6.03 -6.23
N SER A 104 -12.25 7.30 -5.94
CA SER A 104 -11.31 8.27 -5.37
C SER A 104 -10.82 7.86 -3.98
N ILE A 105 -11.70 7.31 -3.14
CA ILE A 105 -11.36 6.79 -1.81
C ILE A 105 -10.46 5.56 -1.92
N ALA A 106 -10.83 4.62 -2.80
CA ALA A 106 -10.05 3.39 -3.02
C ALA A 106 -8.63 3.70 -3.48
N VAL A 107 -8.48 4.52 -4.53
CA VAL A 107 -7.17 4.94 -5.05
C VAL A 107 -6.34 5.62 -3.97
N MET A 108 -6.94 6.57 -3.24
CA MET A 108 -6.22 7.30 -2.21
C MET A 108 -5.76 6.39 -1.07
N ALA A 109 -6.61 5.48 -0.59
CA ALA A 109 -6.26 4.53 0.47
C ALA A 109 -5.09 3.61 0.06
N LEU A 110 -5.10 3.12 -1.18
CA LEU A 110 -4.04 2.28 -1.75
C LEU A 110 -2.72 3.07 -1.92
N ILE A 111 -2.78 4.29 -2.43
CA ILE A 111 -1.59 5.15 -2.58
C ILE A 111 -1.01 5.55 -1.21
N MET A 112 -1.85 5.89 -0.22
CA MET A 112 -1.42 6.13 1.16
C MET A 112 -0.69 4.91 1.74
N THR A 113 -1.17 3.70 1.46
CA THR A 113 -0.52 2.46 1.90
C THR A 113 0.90 2.35 1.34
N VAL A 114 1.07 2.54 0.02
CA VAL A 114 2.37 2.41 -0.66
C VAL A 114 3.36 3.46 -0.17
N PHE A 115 2.98 4.73 -0.24
CA PHE A 115 3.89 5.83 0.10
C PHE A 115 4.06 6.02 1.61
N GLY A 116 3.02 5.77 2.40
CA GLY A 116 3.08 5.80 3.85
C GLY A 116 4.07 4.77 4.39
N ASP A 117 3.95 3.50 3.98
CA ASP A 117 4.84 2.42 4.38
C ASP A 117 6.28 2.64 3.87
N LEU A 118 6.45 3.15 2.65
CA LEU A 118 7.77 3.50 2.11
C LEU A 118 8.46 4.56 2.98
N SER A 119 7.78 5.67 3.24
CA SER A 119 8.34 6.81 3.97
C SER A 119 8.61 6.48 5.44
N SER A 120 7.67 5.79 6.10
CA SER A 120 7.81 5.38 7.50
C SER A 120 9.02 4.45 7.69
N ALA A 121 9.19 3.49 6.79
CA ALA A 121 10.31 2.55 6.84
C ALA A 121 11.66 3.24 6.57
N LEU A 122 11.76 4.06 5.52
CA LEU A 122 13.02 4.72 5.16
C LEU A 122 13.48 5.70 6.24
N VAL A 123 12.57 6.53 6.75
CA VAL A 123 12.87 7.50 7.81
C VAL A 123 13.14 6.78 9.13
N GLY A 124 12.32 5.78 9.46
CA GLY A 124 12.48 5.00 10.68
C GLY A 124 13.82 4.27 10.77
N ILE A 125 14.31 3.71 9.64
CA ILE A 125 15.61 3.03 9.60
C ILE A 125 16.77 4.03 9.63
N LYS A 126 16.67 5.14 8.90
CA LYS A 126 17.79 6.08 8.74
C LYS A 126 17.91 7.08 9.90
N TRP A 127 16.79 7.55 10.43
CA TRP A 127 16.74 8.62 11.43
C TRP A 127 15.97 8.24 12.71
N GLY A 128 15.39 7.04 12.80
CA GLY A 128 14.65 6.60 13.96
C GLY A 128 15.51 6.51 15.21
N LYS A 129 15.20 7.33 16.21
CA LYS A 129 15.88 7.38 17.51
C LYS A 129 14.95 6.93 18.65
N HIS A 130 13.68 7.29 18.56
CA HIS A 130 12.70 7.05 19.61
C HIS A 130 11.77 5.90 19.22
N LYS A 131 11.82 4.79 19.94
CA LYS A 131 10.87 3.68 19.74
C LYS A 131 9.49 4.10 20.20
N LEU A 132 8.49 4.01 19.31
CA LEU A 132 7.11 4.32 19.61
C LEU A 132 6.30 3.06 19.93
N PHE A 133 6.34 2.10 19.03
CA PHE A 133 5.62 0.84 19.19
C PHE A 133 6.42 -0.31 18.61
N ARG A 134 6.80 -1.28 19.42
CA ARG A 134 7.64 -2.45 19.04
C ARG A 134 8.95 -2.03 18.37
N GLN A 135 9.08 -2.31 17.06
CA GLN A 135 10.28 -1.95 16.28
C GLN A 135 10.09 -0.65 15.48
N LYS A 136 8.88 -0.07 15.50
CA LYS A 136 8.58 1.17 14.77
C LYS A 136 8.95 2.39 15.63
N THR A 137 9.40 3.44 14.97
CA THR A 137 9.91 4.66 15.59
C THR A 137 8.95 5.84 15.44
N THR A 138 9.04 6.82 16.32
CA THR A 138 8.24 8.05 16.25
C THR A 138 8.54 8.83 14.97
N GLU A 139 9.81 8.90 14.57
CA GLU A 139 10.24 9.59 13.35
C GLU A 139 9.67 8.92 12.10
N GLY A 140 9.67 7.57 12.07
CA GLY A 140 9.06 6.81 11.00
C GLY A 140 7.55 7.03 10.92
N PHE A 141 6.85 6.95 12.06
CA PHE A 141 5.41 7.21 12.12
C PHE A 141 5.05 8.61 11.63
N LEU A 142 5.78 9.64 12.08
CA LEU A 142 5.55 11.02 11.65
C LEU A 142 5.81 11.21 10.15
N ALA A 143 6.85 10.59 9.62
CA ALA A 143 7.14 10.63 8.19
C ALA A 143 6.01 9.99 7.37
N GLY A 144 5.52 8.82 7.78
CA GLY A 144 4.37 8.16 7.15
C GLY A 144 3.11 9.03 7.19
N LEU A 145 2.82 9.62 8.36
CA LEU A 145 1.66 10.50 8.54
C LEU A 145 1.75 11.75 7.65
N VAL A 146 2.90 12.41 7.59
CA VAL A 146 3.11 13.60 6.74
C VAL A 146 2.91 13.23 5.27
N VAL A 147 3.48 12.11 4.82
CA VAL A 147 3.33 11.67 3.43
C VAL A 147 1.88 11.30 3.12
N ASN A 148 1.17 10.65 4.04
CA ASN A 148 -0.25 10.33 3.86
C ASN A 148 -1.11 11.60 3.79
N ILE A 149 -0.81 12.64 4.59
CA ILE A 149 -1.46 13.95 4.49
C ILE A 149 -1.17 14.60 3.14
N LEU A 150 0.08 14.57 2.66
CA LEU A 150 0.46 15.12 1.35
C LEU A 150 -0.26 14.41 0.20
N VAL A 151 -0.35 13.08 0.26
CA VAL A 151 -1.13 12.28 -0.69
C VAL A 151 -2.59 12.73 -0.66
N GLY A 152 -3.20 12.81 0.52
CA GLY A 152 -4.59 13.28 0.66
C GLY A 152 -4.80 14.69 0.12
N ALA A 153 -3.89 15.60 0.44
CA ALA A 153 -3.94 16.98 -0.05
C ALA A 153 -3.77 17.08 -1.57
N LEU A 154 -2.96 16.20 -2.17
CA LEU A 154 -2.79 16.17 -3.62
C LEU A 154 -4.05 15.68 -4.34
N PHE A 155 -4.69 14.67 -3.78
CA PHE A 155 -5.81 13.99 -4.44
C PHE A 155 -7.19 14.52 -4.05
N LEU A 156 -7.40 14.96 -2.80
CA LEU A 156 -8.68 15.42 -2.27
C LEU A 156 -8.54 16.77 -1.53
N HIS A 157 -7.76 17.74 -2.08
CA HIS A 157 -7.49 19.01 -1.43
C HIS A 157 -8.74 19.78 -0.98
N GLN A 158 -9.87 19.61 -1.65
CA GLN A 158 -11.15 20.24 -1.31
C GLN A 158 -11.90 19.55 -0.16
N HIS A 159 -11.46 18.32 0.25
CA HIS A 159 -12.17 17.47 1.20
C HIS A 159 -11.31 17.12 2.42
N LEU A 160 -10.85 18.17 3.15
CA LEU A 160 -10.02 18.03 4.36
C LEU A 160 -10.62 17.04 5.38
N LEU A 161 -11.93 17.12 5.60
CA LEU A 161 -12.66 16.26 6.54
C LEU A 161 -12.61 14.78 6.14
N VAL A 162 -12.33 14.46 4.89
CA VAL A 162 -12.22 13.10 4.40
C VAL A 162 -10.77 12.62 4.50
N PHE A 163 -9.82 13.33 3.88
CA PHE A 163 -8.48 12.81 3.76
C PHE A 163 -7.65 12.87 5.07
N LEU A 164 -7.88 13.85 5.96
CA LEU A 164 -7.12 13.92 7.21
C LEU A 164 -7.39 12.70 8.13
N PRO A 165 -8.65 12.31 8.39
CA PRO A 165 -8.91 11.08 9.13
C PRO A 165 -8.38 9.82 8.42
N MET A 166 -8.48 9.74 7.08
CA MET A 166 -7.90 8.62 6.32
C MET A 166 -6.39 8.52 6.53
N ALA A 167 -5.66 9.64 6.42
CA ALA A 167 -4.22 9.70 6.62
C ALA A 167 -3.81 9.30 8.05
N LEU A 168 -4.57 9.76 9.05
CA LEU A 168 -4.35 9.39 10.44
C LEU A 168 -4.58 7.90 10.68
N VAL A 169 -5.70 7.37 10.20
CA VAL A 169 -6.05 5.95 10.34
C VAL A 169 -5.05 5.08 9.61
N ALA A 170 -4.67 5.42 8.36
CA ALA A 170 -3.63 4.70 7.62
C ALA A 170 -2.34 4.59 8.44
N SER A 171 -1.86 5.70 8.99
CA SER A 171 -0.61 5.74 9.76
C SER A 171 -0.71 5.00 11.10
N VAL A 172 -1.84 5.09 11.80
CA VAL A 172 -2.06 4.37 13.07
C VAL A 172 -2.20 2.87 12.83
N VAL A 173 -2.94 2.46 11.80
CA VAL A 173 -3.08 1.03 11.46
C VAL A 173 -1.74 0.46 11.04
N GLU A 174 -0.96 1.17 10.21
CA GLU A 174 0.40 0.76 9.86
C GLU A 174 1.27 0.61 11.10
N LEU A 175 1.23 1.56 12.04
CA LEU A 175 1.99 1.50 13.30
C LEU A 175 1.63 0.27 14.14
N THR A 176 0.35 -0.04 14.27
CA THR A 176 -0.18 -1.05 15.19
C THR A 176 -0.23 -2.46 14.59
N THR A 177 -0.32 -2.58 13.26
CA THR A 177 -0.41 -3.87 12.58
C THR A 177 0.88 -4.67 12.76
N ASN A 178 0.72 -5.94 13.14
CA ASN A 178 1.84 -6.85 13.38
C ASN A 178 1.59 -8.30 12.93
N LYS A 179 0.44 -8.87 13.28
CA LYS A 179 0.09 -10.25 12.92
C LYS A 179 -0.55 -10.33 11.53
N LEU A 180 -1.42 -9.39 11.24
CA LEU A 180 -1.99 -9.23 9.91
C LEU A 180 -0.97 -8.55 8.98
N ASP A 181 -1.24 -8.55 7.69
CA ASP A 181 -0.42 -7.84 6.72
C ASP A 181 -0.89 -6.39 6.59
N ASP A 182 0.05 -5.45 6.63
CA ASP A 182 -0.21 -4.02 6.50
C ASP A 182 -0.75 -3.66 5.11
N ASN A 183 -0.33 -4.39 4.06
CA ASN A 183 -0.85 -4.22 2.69
C ASN A 183 -2.34 -4.55 2.56
N LEU A 184 -2.90 -5.34 3.49
CA LEU A 184 -4.34 -5.61 3.54
C LEU A 184 -5.06 -4.63 4.47
N THR A 185 -4.53 -4.47 5.69
CA THR A 185 -5.26 -3.76 6.74
C THR A 185 -5.27 -2.25 6.54
N VAL A 186 -4.15 -1.66 6.15
CA VAL A 186 -4.04 -0.20 6.00
C VAL A 186 -5.04 0.34 4.98
N PRO A 187 -5.10 -0.17 3.72
CA PRO A 187 -5.99 0.39 2.72
C PRO A 187 -7.47 0.14 3.07
N LEU A 188 -7.80 -1.00 3.68
CA LEU A 188 -9.18 -1.29 4.08
C LEU A 188 -9.67 -0.36 5.19
N PHE A 189 -8.89 -0.14 6.24
CA PHE A 189 -9.29 0.75 7.33
C PHE A 189 -9.30 2.22 6.91
N ALA A 190 -8.30 2.67 6.14
CA ALA A 190 -8.28 4.03 5.61
C ALA A 190 -9.44 4.27 4.64
N GLY A 191 -9.68 3.34 3.71
CA GLY A 191 -10.79 3.43 2.75
C GLY A 191 -12.15 3.41 3.44
N PHE A 192 -12.36 2.51 4.40
CA PHE A 192 -13.58 2.47 5.19
C PHE A 192 -13.82 3.80 5.93
N THR A 193 -12.78 4.37 6.53
CA THR A 193 -12.89 5.67 7.22
C THR A 193 -13.31 6.77 6.25
N GLY A 194 -12.68 6.86 5.08
CA GLY A 194 -13.04 7.85 4.07
C GLY A 194 -14.47 7.67 3.57
N GLN A 195 -14.85 6.44 3.23
CA GLN A 195 -16.19 6.11 2.73
C GLN A 195 -17.28 6.42 3.75
N MET A 196 -17.04 6.11 5.01
CA MET A 196 -17.99 6.42 6.10
C MET A 196 -18.19 7.92 6.26
N ILE A 197 -17.13 8.72 6.16
CA ILE A 197 -17.24 10.18 6.26
C ILE A 197 -17.98 10.76 5.05
N VAL A 198 -17.66 10.30 3.85
CA VAL A 198 -18.36 10.69 2.62
C VAL A 198 -19.85 10.42 2.75
N TYR A 199 -20.21 9.22 3.19
CA TYR A 199 -21.60 8.83 3.37
C TYR A 199 -22.30 9.63 4.48
N ALA A 200 -21.66 9.78 5.65
CA ALA A 200 -22.25 10.45 6.80
C ALA A 200 -22.41 11.97 6.62
N ALA A 201 -21.46 12.60 5.91
CA ALA A 201 -21.47 14.04 5.66
C ALA A 201 -22.18 14.44 4.35
N GLY A 202 -22.62 13.46 3.54
CA GLY A 202 -23.25 13.70 2.24
C GLY A 202 -22.30 14.44 1.27
N VAL A 203 -21.01 14.16 1.35
CA VAL A 203 -19.99 14.81 0.51
C VAL A 203 -19.99 14.17 -0.87
N GLU A 204 -20.25 14.94 -1.89
CA GLU A 204 -20.01 14.52 -3.27
C GLU A 204 -18.53 14.69 -3.59
N LEU A 205 -17.83 13.56 -3.74
CA LEU A 205 -16.44 13.58 -4.19
C LEU A 205 -16.41 13.93 -5.67
N VAL A 206 -15.69 14.99 -5.99
CA VAL A 206 -15.36 15.25 -7.39
C VAL A 206 -14.54 14.06 -7.88
N ALA A 207 -15.17 13.26 -8.76
CA ALA A 207 -14.50 12.12 -9.36
C ALA A 207 -13.12 12.53 -9.88
N PHE A 208 -12.17 11.65 -9.72
CA PHE A 208 -10.77 11.78 -10.14
C PHE A 208 -10.63 11.83 -11.68
N PRO A 209 -11.10 12.85 -12.39
CA PRO A 209 -10.93 12.89 -13.82
C PRO A 209 -9.60 13.53 -14.20
N ARG A 210 -9.11 14.49 -13.42
CA ARG A 210 -8.15 15.45 -13.96
C ARG A 210 -6.70 15.01 -14.01
N LEU A 211 -6.26 14.03 -13.21
CA LEU A 211 -4.89 13.53 -13.33
C LEU A 211 -4.74 12.53 -14.48
N PHE A 212 -5.80 11.80 -14.81
CA PHE A 212 -5.83 10.82 -15.90
C PHE A 212 -6.42 11.37 -17.20
N ASP A 213 -7.33 12.36 -17.14
CA ASP A 213 -7.81 13.05 -18.35
C ASP A 213 -6.67 13.68 -19.15
N TRP A 214 -5.64 14.18 -18.45
CA TRP A 214 -4.43 14.66 -19.11
C TRP A 214 -3.67 13.55 -19.85
N LEU A 215 -3.57 12.36 -19.28
CA LEU A 215 -2.97 11.19 -19.93
C LEU A 215 -3.80 10.71 -21.13
N PHE A 216 -5.12 10.83 -21.05
CA PHE A 216 -6.05 10.40 -22.10
C PHE A 216 -6.31 11.46 -23.17
N THR A 217 -5.97 12.73 -22.93
CA THR A 217 -5.98 13.78 -23.96
C THR A 217 -4.77 13.68 -24.90
N ILE A 218 -3.75 12.89 -24.54
CA ILE A 218 -2.51 12.67 -25.31
C ILE A 218 -2.57 11.35 -26.11
N LEU A 219 -3.45 10.42 -25.77
CA LEU A 219 -3.71 9.16 -26.49
C LEU A 219 -4.91 9.30 -27.42
#